data_5673837094bdb0dc527eb349f2485f25
#
_entry.id   5673837094bdb0dc527eb349f2485f25
#
_cell.length_a   1.000
_cell.length_b   1.000
_cell.length_c   1.000
_cell.angle_alpha   90.00
_cell.angle_beta   90.00
_cell.angle_gamma   90.00
#
_symmetry.space_group_name_H-M   'P 1'
#
loop_
_entity.id
_entity.type
_entity.pdbx_description
1 polymer ?
#
loop_
_entity_poly.entity_id
_entity_poly.type
_entity_poly.pdbx_seq_one_letter_code
_entity_poly.pdbx_strand_id
1 'polypeptide(L)'
;MSVLHVCMVTRNKSIAATSLHTAMNLHMLCMMRGMHLEIHFVEDKSSLPKLIKSGERMFWMDYGTNLNNEILGKVVDPFDKGVQALVFPSVKEGINWDQFTKKTKAGSKEPVGQRGLEFDTTVGKKLADGLYELDKTSARVWAMDGKPVDKKLRGGKDPIKLPLDSNEAMFTTLKNIGIKVGVASEAIVVCHYTHECFGNILEAAGVELAP
;
A
#
# COMPACT_ATOMS: atom_id res chain seq x y z
N MET A 1 25.80 -5.64 0.67
CA MET A 1 24.81 -5.79 -0.40
C MET A 1 23.48 -5.42 0.23
N SER A 2 22.74 -4.47 -0.33
CA SER A 2 21.42 -4.08 0.23
C SER A 2 20.37 -5.13 -0.15
N VAL A 3 19.43 -5.35 0.75
CA VAL A 3 18.34 -6.31 0.58
C VAL A 3 17.02 -5.56 0.49
N LEU A 4 16.17 -5.97 -0.44
CA LEU A 4 14.76 -5.57 -0.50
C LEU A 4 13.90 -6.74 -0.06
N HIS A 5 13.19 -6.59 1.05
CA HIS A 5 12.19 -7.56 1.50
C HIS A 5 10.84 -7.23 0.85
N VAL A 6 10.32 -8.12 0.03
CA VAL A 6 9.00 -8.01 -0.60
C VAL A 6 8.02 -8.88 0.17
N CYS A 7 7.09 -8.27 0.89
CA CYS A 7 6.03 -8.96 1.62
C CYS A 7 4.77 -9.02 0.75
N MET A 8 4.37 -10.21 0.40
CA MET A 8 3.17 -10.48 -0.40
C MET A 8 2.11 -11.15 0.46
N VAL A 9 0.99 -10.47 0.65
CA VAL A 9 -0.12 -11.05 1.42
C VAL A 9 -0.76 -12.16 0.62
N THR A 10 -0.92 -13.32 1.28
CA THR A 10 -1.58 -14.50 0.72
C THR A 10 -3.03 -14.58 1.23
N ARG A 11 -3.91 -15.19 0.44
CA ARG A 11 -5.26 -15.52 0.86
C ARG A 11 -5.51 -17.00 0.53
N ASN A 12 -5.95 -17.78 1.50
CA ASN A 12 -6.14 -19.23 1.35
C ASN A 12 -4.89 -19.94 0.77
N LYS A 13 -3.70 -19.58 1.26
CA LYS A 13 -2.40 -20.12 0.80
C LYS A 13 -2.11 -19.89 -0.69
N SER A 14 -2.79 -18.94 -1.31
CA SER A 14 -2.57 -18.56 -2.72
C SER A 14 -2.11 -17.11 -2.82
N ILE A 15 -1.49 -16.77 -3.94
CA ILE A 15 -1.13 -15.41 -4.33
C ILE A 15 -1.84 -15.06 -5.63
N ALA A 16 -2.14 -13.77 -5.81
CA ALA A 16 -2.67 -13.31 -7.07
C ALA A 16 -1.55 -13.26 -8.14
N ALA A 17 -1.83 -13.73 -9.33
CA ALA A 17 -0.86 -13.71 -10.44
C ALA A 17 -0.33 -12.31 -10.75
N THR A 18 -1.19 -11.30 -10.59
CA THR A 18 -0.83 -9.89 -10.78
C THR A 18 0.17 -9.38 -9.75
N SER A 19 0.01 -9.78 -8.47
CA SER A 19 0.98 -9.47 -7.43
C SER A 19 2.33 -10.16 -7.68
N LEU A 20 2.31 -11.41 -8.13
CA LEU A 20 3.51 -12.14 -8.53
C LEU A 20 4.23 -11.44 -9.69
N HIS A 21 3.50 -10.95 -10.68
CA HIS A 21 4.08 -10.19 -11.80
C HIS A 21 4.85 -8.94 -11.31
N THR A 22 4.30 -8.16 -10.36
CA THR A 22 5.02 -7.06 -9.73
C THR A 22 6.32 -7.53 -9.05
N ALA A 23 6.26 -8.62 -8.28
CA ALA A 23 7.44 -9.15 -7.59
C ALA A 23 8.53 -9.63 -8.57
N MET A 24 8.15 -10.25 -9.70
CA MET A 24 9.09 -10.66 -10.75
C MET A 24 9.78 -9.45 -11.40
N ASN A 25 9.03 -8.39 -11.70
CA ASN A 25 9.59 -7.16 -12.27
C ASN A 25 10.51 -6.44 -11.26
N LEU A 26 10.15 -6.43 -9.98
CA LEU A 26 11.03 -5.94 -8.91
C LEU A 26 12.32 -6.79 -8.82
N HIS A 27 12.23 -8.11 -8.95
CA HIS A 27 13.40 -8.97 -8.94
C HIS A 27 14.36 -8.63 -10.08
N MET A 28 13.85 -8.47 -11.30
CA MET A 28 14.66 -8.04 -12.44
C MET A 28 15.33 -6.69 -12.19
N LEU A 29 14.57 -5.72 -11.65
CA LEU A 29 15.09 -4.38 -11.35
C LEU A 29 16.17 -4.43 -10.26
N CYS A 30 15.97 -5.22 -9.20
CA CYS A 30 16.96 -5.44 -8.14
C CYS A 30 18.25 -6.05 -8.70
N MET A 31 18.15 -7.06 -9.58
CA MET A 31 19.32 -7.63 -10.26
C MET A 31 20.10 -6.56 -11.04
N MET A 32 19.40 -5.71 -11.80
CA MET A 32 20.04 -4.60 -12.54
C MET A 32 20.73 -3.59 -11.61
N ARG A 33 20.24 -3.42 -10.38
CA ARG A 33 20.79 -2.49 -9.36
C ARG A 33 21.82 -3.16 -8.44
N GLY A 34 22.14 -4.44 -8.62
CA GLY A 34 23.04 -5.19 -7.74
C GLY A 34 22.52 -5.37 -6.32
N MET A 35 21.19 -5.37 -6.15
CA MET A 35 20.49 -5.60 -4.88
C MET A 35 20.03 -7.05 -4.79
N HIS A 36 19.95 -7.55 -3.56
CA HIS A 36 19.30 -8.83 -3.29
C HIS A 36 17.83 -8.63 -2.99
N LEU A 37 16.96 -9.50 -3.50
CA LEU A 37 15.52 -9.47 -3.22
C LEU A 37 15.11 -10.74 -2.49
N GLU A 38 14.40 -10.58 -1.38
CA GLU A 38 13.79 -11.67 -0.61
C GLU A 38 12.27 -11.55 -0.63
N ILE A 39 11.57 -12.59 -1.04
CA ILE A 39 10.10 -12.63 -1.07
C ILE A 39 9.61 -13.36 0.18
N HIS A 40 8.70 -12.72 0.90
CA HIS A 40 8.00 -13.25 2.07
C HIS A 40 6.50 -13.38 1.75
N PHE A 41 6.01 -14.61 1.74
CA PHE A 41 4.59 -14.88 1.67
C PHE A 41 4.02 -14.83 3.08
N VAL A 42 3.11 -13.89 3.32
CA VAL A 42 2.59 -13.59 4.66
C VAL A 42 1.06 -13.61 4.65
N GLU A 43 0.45 -14.03 5.75
CA GLU A 43 -1.00 -13.97 5.92
C GLU A 43 -1.42 -12.63 6.55
N ASP A 44 -0.54 -12.05 7.36
CA ASP A 44 -0.76 -10.80 8.08
C ASP A 44 0.56 -10.05 8.33
N LYS A 45 0.49 -8.97 9.09
CA LYS A 45 1.65 -8.11 9.41
C LYS A 45 2.48 -8.61 10.62
N SER A 46 2.25 -9.80 11.15
CA SER A 46 2.97 -10.31 12.34
C SER A 46 4.49 -10.39 12.15
N SER A 47 4.94 -10.61 10.91
CA SER A 47 6.37 -10.64 10.55
C SER A 47 7.02 -9.25 10.45
N LEU A 48 6.23 -8.19 10.31
CA LEU A 48 6.70 -6.83 10.06
C LEU A 48 7.69 -6.30 11.11
N PRO A 49 7.50 -6.50 12.44
CA PRO A 49 8.47 -6.04 13.43
C PRO A 49 9.85 -6.68 13.28
N LYS A 50 9.92 -7.94 12.86
CA LYS A 50 11.19 -8.63 12.60
C LYS A 50 11.90 -8.04 11.37
N LEU A 51 11.16 -7.75 10.31
CA LEU A 51 11.68 -7.15 9.09
C LEU A 51 12.14 -5.70 9.32
N ILE A 52 11.40 -4.90 10.09
CA ILE A 52 11.83 -3.55 10.50
C ILE A 52 13.17 -3.63 11.27
N LYS A 53 13.30 -4.61 12.17
CA LYS A 53 14.51 -4.81 12.97
C LYS A 53 15.74 -5.17 12.14
N SER A 54 15.58 -5.79 10.97
CA SER A 54 16.72 -6.07 10.07
C SER A 54 17.38 -4.77 9.58
N GLY A 55 16.65 -3.67 9.57
CA GLY A 55 17.14 -2.37 9.11
C GLY A 55 17.12 -2.22 7.58
N GLU A 56 16.75 -3.25 6.86
CA GLU A 56 16.68 -3.24 5.41
C GLU A 56 15.36 -2.61 4.91
N ARG A 57 15.30 -2.34 3.61
CA ARG A 57 14.08 -1.83 2.98
C ARG A 57 13.05 -2.94 2.82
N MET A 58 11.80 -2.61 3.05
CA MET A 58 10.68 -3.51 2.81
C MET A 58 9.66 -2.89 1.88
N PHE A 59 9.03 -3.73 1.09
CA PHE A 59 7.91 -3.41 0.22
C PHE A 59 6.75 -4.35 0.54
N TRP A 60 5.60 -3.77 0.85
CA TRP A 60 4.39 -4.49 1.21
C TRP A 60 3.36 -4.41 0.11
N MET A 61 2.78 -5.54 -0.22
CA MET A 61 1.67 -5.66 -1.18
C MET A 61 0.57 -6.52 -0.59
N ASP A 62 -0.63 -5.96 -0.47
CA ASP A 62 -1.81 -6.72 -0.13
C ASP A 62 -2.22 -7.65 -1.26
N TYR A 63 -3.03 -8.67 -0.92
CA TYR A 63 -3.54 -9.64 -1.88
C TYR A 63 -4.25 -8.95 -3.06
N GLY A 64 -3.96 -9.42 -4.27
CA GLY A 64 -4.62 -8.93 -5.48
C GLY A 64 -4.21 -7.50 -5.91
N THR A 65 -3.16 -6.93 -5.33
CA THR A 65 -2.65 -5.63 -5.79
C THR A 65 -1.52 -5.80 -6.80
N ASN A 66 -1.46 -4.86 -7.74
CA ASN A 66 -0.39 -4.76 -8.74
C ASN A 66 0.04 -3.29 -8.84
N LEU A 67 1.35 -3.05 -8.89
CA LEU A 67 1.93 -1.73 -9.08
C LEU A 67 2.49 -1.61 -10.50
N ASN A 68 2.22 -0.50 -11.17
CA ASN A 68 2.72 -0.27 -12.53
C ASN A 68 4.26 -0.24 -12.59
N ASN A 69 4.80 -0.72 -13.71
CA ASN A 69 6.25 -0.95 -13.86
C ASN A 69 7.07 0.35 -13.78
N GLU A 70 6.53 1.47 -14.28
CA GLU A 70 7.21 2.76 -14.33
C GLU A 70 7.55 3.30 -12.95
N ILE A 71 6.78 2.90 -11.94
CA ILE A 71 6.96 3.38 -10.56
C ILE A 71 7.83 2.46 -9.70
N LEU A 72 8.16 1.25 -10.17
CA LEU A 72 8.94 0.28 -9.40
C LEU A 72 10.32 0.81 -9.01
N GLY A 73 10.89 1.72 -9.80
CA GLY A 73 12.12 2.42 -9.43
C GLY A 73 12.01 3.13 -8.08
N LYS A 74 10.86 3.71 -7.75
CA LYS A 74 10.64 4.37 -6.44
C LYS A 74 10.59 3.40 -5.26
N VAL A 75 10.41 2.10 -5.49
CA VAL A 75 10.50 1.07 -4.45
C VAL A 75 11.97 0.73 -4.16
N VAL A 76 12.80 0.70 -5.21
CA VAL A 76 14.19 0.22 -5.15
C VAL A 76 15.16 1.36 -4.84
N ASP A 77 15.02 2.49 -5.52
CA ASP A 77 15.91 3.64 -5.37
C ASP A 77 15.67 4.39 -4.04
N PRO A 78 16.66 5.14 -3.52
CA PRO A 78 16.50 5.93 -2.30
C PRO A 78 15.29 6.88 -2.39
N PHE A 79 14.54 7.00 -1.29
CA PHE A 79 13.40 7.92 -1.27
C PHE A 79 13.85 9.38 -1.27
N ASP A 80 13.18 10.20 -2.06
CA ASP A 80 13.46 11.62 -2.19
C ASP A 80 13.06 12.45 -0.95
N LYS A 81 13.65 13.64 -0.80
CA LYS A 81 13.26 14.65 0.20
C LYS A 81 13.25 14.17 1.65
N GLY A 82 14.06 13.14 1.95
CA GLY A 82 14.17 12.59 3.31
C GLY A 82 12.92 11.82 3.77
N VAL A 83 12.11 11.38 2.83
CA VAL A 83 11.02 10.41 3.07
C VAL A 83 11.63 9.09 3.54
N GLN A 84 10.98 8.43 4.47
CA GLN A 84 11.42 7.19 5.10
C GLN A 84 10.42 6.04 4.90
N ALA A 85 9.20 6.39 4.51
CA ALA A 85 8.18 5.46 4.06
C ALA A 85 7.41 6.08 2.89
N LEU A 86 7.09 5.29 1.88
CA LEU A 86 6.41 5.72 0.67
C LEU A 86 5.13 4.91 0.49
N VAL A 87 4.02 5.59 0.29
CA VAL A 87 2.70 5.01 0.08
C VAL A 87 2.33 5.13 -1.40
N PHE A 88 1.76 4.08 -1.95
CA PHE A 88 1.21 4.02 -3.31
C PHE A 88 -0.31 3.99 -3.21
N PRO A 89 -0.99 5.12 -3.48
CA PRO A 89 -2.43 5.22 -3.28
C PRO A 89 -3.20 4.31 -4.22
N SER A 90 -4.27 3.74 -3.71
CA SER A 90 -5.21 2.92 -4.47
C SER A 90 -6.65 3.34 -4.23
N VAL A 91 -7.55 2.82 -5.04
CA VAL A 91 -8.98 2.97 -4.83
C VAL A 91 -9.42 1.99 -3.76
N LYS A 92 -10.24 2.45 -2.81
CA LYS A 92 -10.91 1.60 -1.83
C LYS A 92 -11.82 0.58 -2.53
N GLU A 93 -12.01 -0.54 -1.88
CA GLU A 93 -12.94 -1.56 -2.34
C GLU A 93 -14.38 -1.05 -2.28
N GLY A 94 -15.15 -1.33 -3.32
CA GLY A 94 -16.54 -0.92 -3.43
C GLY A 94 -16.76 0.44 -4.09
N ILE A 95 -18.04 0.80 -4.24
CA ILE A 95 -18.50 2.06 -4.82
C ILE A 95 -19.23 2.84 -3.74
N ASN A 96 -18.83 4.08 -3.51
CA ASN A 96 -19.59 5.00 -2.67
C ASN A 96 -20.78 5.57 -3.47
N TRP A 97 -21.93 4.93 -3.34
CA TRP A 97 -23.15 5.31 -4.05
C TRP A 97 -23.69 6.70 -3.68
N ASP A 98 -23.47 7.13 -2.44
CA ASP A 98 -23.87 8.48 -2.01
C ASP A 98 -23.03 9.55 -2.70
N GLN A 99 -21.72 9.33 -2.77
CA GLN A 99 -20.80 10.21 -3.49
C GLN A 99 -21.11 10.20 -5.00
N PHE A 100 -21.33 9.03 -5.59
CA PHE A 100 -21.73 8.89 -6.99
C PHE A 100 -22.97 9.70 -7.30
N THR A 101 -24.02 9.56 -6.47
CA THR A 101 -25.28 10.27 -6.63
C THR A 101 -25.09 11.78 -6.48
N LYS A 102 -24.35 12.24 -5.46
CA LYS A 102 -24.04 13.66 -5.23
C LYS A 102 -23.30 14.26 -6.43
N LYS A 103 -22.22 13.63 -6.88
CA LYS A 103 -21.41 14.11 -8.02
C LYS A 103 -22.20 14.10 -9.33
N THR A 104 -23.06 13.11 -9.54
CA THR A 104 -23.91 13.01 -10.74
C THR A 104 -24.97 14.13 -10.76
N LYS A 105 -25.66 14.38 -9.65
CA LYS A 105 -26.63 15.48 -9.52
C LYS A 105 -25.98 16.87 -9.66
N ALA A 106 -24.74 17.02 -9.18
CA ALA A 106 -23.97 18.25 -9.31
C ALA A 106 -23.37 18.49 -10.71
N GLY A 107 -23.59 17.59 -11.67
CA GLY A 107 -23.06 17.70 -13.02
C GLY A 107 -21.53 17.60 -13.10
N SER A 108 -20.90 16.78 -12.24
CA SER A 108 -19.45 16.59 -12.21
C SER A 108 -18.90 16.25 -13.60
N LYS A 109 -17.76 16.87 -13.95
CA LYS A 109 -17.01 16.60 -15.17
C LYS A 109 -16.21 15.29 -15.12
N GLU A 110 -16.13 14.65 -13.96
CA GLU A 110 -15.45 13.36 -13.83
C GLU A 110 -16.14 12.28 -14.66
N PRO A 111 -15.36 11.35 -15.25
CA PRO A 111 -15.92 10.18 -15.91
C PRO A 111 -16.93 9.46 -15.00
N VAL A 112 -18.03 8.97 -15.57
CA VAL A 112 -19.12 8.35 -14.79
C VAL A 112 -18.59 7.22 -13.88
N GLY A 113 -17.71 6.35 -14.41
CA GLY A 113 -17.12 5.26 -13.66
C GLY A 113 -16.20 5.67 -12.50
N GLN A 114 -15.81 6.94 -12.41
CA GLN A 114 -14.93 7.44 -11.34
C GLN A 114 -15.67 8.20 -10.24
N ARG A 115 -16.91 8.59 -10.45
CA ARG A 115 -17.67 9.44 -9.52
C ARG A 115 -17.92 8.82 -8.15
N GLY A 116 -17.97 7.50 -8.09
CA GLY A 116 -18.17 6.74 -6.85
C GLY A 116 -16.90 6.16 -6.25
N LEU A 117 -15.73 6.42 -6.85
CA LEU A 117 -14.46 5.88 -6.33
C LEU A 117 -13.91 6.75 -5.20
N GLU A 118 -13.47 6.10 -4.14
CA GLU A 118 -12.74 6.73 -3.05
C GLU A 118 -11.29 6.23 -3.02
N PHE A 119 -10.35 7.15 -2.81
CA PHE A 119 -8.97 6.76 -2.57
C PHE A 119 -8.76 6.38 -1.09
N ASP A 120 -7.87 5.42 -0.87
CA ASP A 120 -7.44 4.97 0.46
C ASP A 120 -6.48 5.96 1.14
N THR A 121 -6.08 7.01 0.42
CA THR A 121 -5.02 7.94 0.84
C THR A 121 -5.44 9.38 0.60
N THR A 122 -5.21 10.22 1.62
CA THR A 122 -5.33 11.68 1.55
C THR A 122 -3.95 12.30 1.59
N VAL A 123 -3.71 13.27 0.72
CA VAL A 123 -2.41 13.94 0.57
C VAL A 123 -2.39 15.33 1.20
N GLY A 124 -1.24 15.70 1.75
CA GLY A 124 -0.93 17.04 2.27
C GLY A 124 -0.14 17.88 1.26
N LYS A 125 0.95 18.50 1.73
CA LYS A 125 1.80 19.39 0.91
C LYS A 125 2.54 18.63 -0.18
N LYS A 126 2.71 19.29 -1.34
CA LYS A 126 3.61 18.81 -2.40
C LYS A 126 5.06 18.93 -1.91
N LEU A 127 5.82 17.84 -1.96
CA LEU A 127 7.24 17.77 -1.61
C LEU A 127 8.15 17.88 -2.85
N ALA A 128 7.75 17.21 -3.93
CA ALA A 128 8.39 17.23 -5.24
C ALA A 128 7.37 16.83 -6.31
N ASP A 129 7.78 16.78 -7.59
CA ASP A 129 6.90 16.27 -8.63
C ASP A 129 6.57 14.79 -8.37
N GLY A 130 5.28 14.47 -8.44
CA GLY A 130 4.77 13.14 -8.13
C GLY A 130 4.92 12.69 -6.66
N LEU A 131 5.38 13.57 -5.76
CA LEU A 131 5.58 13.24 -4.34
C LEU A 131 4.89 14.25 -3.42
N TYR A 132 4.02 13.76 -2.56
CA TYR A 132 3.28 14.55 -1.58
C TYR A 132 3.53 14.04 -0.17
N GLU A 133 3.33 14.90 0.81
CA GLU A 133 3.29 14.50 2.22
C GLU A 133 2.01 13.71 2.49
N LEU A 134 2.11 12.67 3.32
CA LEU A 134 0.95 11.91 3.73
C LEU A 134 0.14 12.68 4.77
N ASP A 135 -1.17 12.83 4.54
CA ASP A 135 -2.11 13.22 5.58
C ASP A 135 -2.68 12.00 6.29
N LYS A 136 -3.43 11.16 5.60
CA LYS A 136 -4.07 9.95 6.13
C LYS A 136 -4.05 8.85 5.08
N THR A 137 -3.85 7.58 5.50
CA THR A 137 -3.89 6.45 4.58
C THR A 137 -4.32 5.14 5.23
N SER A 138 -5.03 4.34 4.46
CA SER A 138 -5.22 2.91 4.68
C SER A 138 -4.63 2.08 3.53
N ALA A 139 -3.63 2.65 2.82
CA ALA A 139 -3.08 2.08 1.60
C ALA A 139 -2.64 0.62 1.75
N ARG A 140 -2.88 -0.13 0.71
CA ARG A 140 -2.63 -1.57 0.61
C ARG A 140 -1.24 -1.88 0.04
N VAL A 141 -0.59 -0.88 -0.58
CA VAL A 141 0.75 -0.99 -1.17
C VAL A 141 1.62 0.14 -0.63
N TRP A 142 2.77 -0.21 -0.07
CA TRP A 142 3.71 0.76 0.49
C TRP A 142 5.13 0.20 0.60
N ALA A 143 6.10 1.08 0.67
CA ALA A 143 7.50 0.75 0.93
C ALA A 143 8.03 1.54 2.13
N MET A 144 9.04 1.01 2.85
CA MET A 144 9.56 1.65 4.06
C MET A 144 11.01 1.25 4.29
N ASP A 145 11.82 2.20 4.74
CA ASP A 145 13.19 1.94 5.18
C ASP A 145 13.19 1.45 6.63
N GLY A 146 13.62 0.21 6.88
CA GLY A 146 13.60 -0.40 8.21
C GLY A 146 14.48 0.34 9.22
N LYS A 147 15.71 0.73 8.85
CA LYS A 147 16.69 1.36 9.76
C LYS A 147 16.19 2.64 10.44
N PRO A 148 15.66 3.66 9.75
CA PRO A 148 15.15 4.85 10.41
C PRO A 148 13.90 4.57 11.25
N VAL A 149 13.05 3.64 10.82
CA VAL A 149 11.84 3.26 11.55
C VAL A 149 12.20 2.52 12.83
N ASP A 150 13.08 1.51 12.78
CA ASP A 150 13.54 0.79 13.96
C ASP A 150 14.19 1.73 15.00
N LYS A 151 15.04 2.65 14.53
CA LYS A 151 15.67 3.66 15.38
C LYS A 151 14.65 4.51 16.13
N LYS A 152 13.56 4.91 15.47
CA LYS A 152 12.51 5.73 16.08
C LYS A 152 11.64 4.93 17.04
N LEU A 153 11.30 3.68 16.69
CA LEU A 153 10.50 2.80 17.55
C LEU A 153 11.22 2.46 18.87
N ARG A 154 12.56 2.38 18.86
CA ARG A 154 13.37 2.03 20.03
C ARG A 154 14.06 3.23 20.70
N GLY A 155 14.01 4.41 20.10
CA GLY A 155 14.79 5.58 20.54
C GLY A 155 14.28 6.27 21.80
N GLY A 156 13.14 5.86 22.37
CA GLY A 156 12.58 6.38 23.60
C GLY A 156 12.94 5.57 24.85
N LYS A 157 12.51 6.04 26.03
CA LYS A 157 12.63 5.27 27.29
C LYS A 157 11.86 3.94 27.21
N ASP A 158 10.69 3.97 26.56
CA ASP A 158 9.85 2.80 26.32
C ASP A 158 9.76 2.53 24.83
N PRO A 159 9.99 1.27 24.39
CA PRO A 159 9.82 0.88 22.99
C PRO A 159 8.36 1.06 22.54
N ILE A 160 8.16 1.73 21.43
CA ILE A 160 6.84 1.95 20.85
C ILE A 160 6.45 0.72 20.05
N LYS A 161 5.31 0.11 20.40
CA LYS A 161 4.72 -0.98 19.61
C LYS A 161 3.96 -0.41 18.43
N LEU A 162 4.30 -0.88 17.23
CA LEU A 162 3.60 -0.52 16.02
C LEU A 162 2.26 -1.27 15.97
N PRO A 163 1.11 -0.58 15.81
CA PRO A 163 -0.18 -1.26 15.61
C PRO A 163 -0.18 -1.95 14.25
N LEU A 164 -0.55 -3.23 14.21
CA LEU A 164 -0.50 -4.07 13.02
C LEU A 164 -1.87 -4.44 12.47
N ASP A 165 -2.91 -4.15 13.22
CA ASP A 165 -4.32 -4.42 12.91
C ASP A 165 -4.84 -3.58 11.74
N SER A 166 -4.31 -2.38 11.58
CA SER A 166 -4.76 -1.42 10.56
C SER A 166 -3.58 -0.63 9.97
N ASN A 167 -3.56 -0.46 8.63
CA ASN A 167 -2.58 0.40 7.97
C ASN A 167 -2.73 1.86 8.43
N GLU A 168 -3.96 2.32 8.66
CA GLU A 168 -4.23 3.68 9.12
C GLU A 168 -3.60 3.93 10.50
N ALA A 169 -3.82 3.04 11.47
CA ALA A 169 -3.23 3.16 12.81
C ALA A 169 -1.70 3.08 12.75
N MET A 170 -1.16 2.19 11.93
CA MET A 170 0.27 2.03 11.70
C MET A 170 0.91 3.32 11.19
N PHE A 171 0.40 3.88 10.10
CA PHE A 171 0.95 5.11 9.51
C PHE A 171 0.73 6.34 10.39
N THR A 172 -0.37 6.42 11.13
CA THR A 172 -0.59 7.46 12.13
C THR A 172 0.49 7.39 13.21
N THR A 173 0.79 6.19 13.72
CA THR A 173 1.86 6.00 14.72
C THR A 173 3.22 6.37 14.14
N LEU A 174 3.55 5.96 12.91
CA LEU A 174 4.81 6.31 12.25
C LEU A 174 4.97 7.83 12.11
N LYS A 175 3.94 8.56 11.71
CA LYS A 175 3.96 10.03 11.65
C LYS A 175 4.19 10.65 13.03
N ASN A 176 3.50 10.16 14.06
CA ASN A 176 3.61 10.68 15.43
C ASN A 176 5.02 10.52 16.02
N ILE A 177 5.75 9.47 15.65
CA ILE A 177 7.15 9.28 16.05
C ILE A 177 8.15 10.04 15.16
N GLY A 178 7.66 10.83 14.22
CA GLY A 178 8.48 11.67 13.34
C GLY A 178 9.10 10.93 12.16
N ILE A 179 8.48 9.85 11.69
CA ILE A 179 8.78 9.24 10.39
C ILE A 179 8.10 10.07 9.31
N LYS A 180 8.90 10.54 8.35
CA LYS A 180 8.38 11.28 7.20
C LYS A 180 7.83 10.30 6.17
N VAL A 181 6.52 10.36 5.96
CA VAL A 181 5.82 9.48 5.01
C VAL A 181 5.44 10.28 3.77
N GLY A 182 5.85 9.78 2.61
CA GLY A 182 5.49 10.33 1.31
C GLY A 182 4.40 9.54 0.62
N VAL A 183 3.76 10.18 -0.35
CA VAL A 183 2.76 9.57 -1.24
C VAL A 183 3.22 9.73 -2.68
N ALA A 184 3.37 8.63 -3.40
CA ALA A 184 3.70 8.61 -4.82
C ALA A 184 2.41 8.77 -5.64
N SER A 185 2.07 10.01 -6.03
CA SER A 185 0.80 10.30 -6.73
C SER A 185 0.76 9.82 -8.18
N GLU A 186 1.90 9.51 -8.78
CA GLU A 186 2.02 8.97 -10.14
C GLU A 186 1.83 7.44 -10.18
N ALA A 187 1.76 6.80 -9.00
CA ALA A 187 1.58 5.37 -8.92
C ALA A 187 0.19 4.95 -9.40
N ILE A 188 0.16 3.93 -10.23
CA ILE A 188 -1.07 3.26 -10.63
C ILE A 188 -1.10 1.91 -9.92
N VAL A 189 -1.93 1.80 -8.90
CA VAL A 189 -2.18 0.54 -8.19
C VAL A 189 -3.48 -0.04 -8.70
N VAL A 190 -3.38 -1.18 -9.37
CA VAL A 190 -4.54 -1.95 -9.80
C VAL A 190 -4.89 -2.96 -8.72
N CYS A 191 -6.13 -2.93 -8.27
CA CYS A 191 -6.66 -3.87 -7.29
C CYS A 191 -7.59 -4.86 -7.99
N HIS A 192 -7.24 -6.14 -7.94
CA HIS A 192 -8.10 -7.20 -8.42
C HIS A 192 -8.99 -7.68 -7.27
N TYR A 193 -10.27 -7.46 -7.42
CA TYR A 193 -11.26 -7.98 -6.49
C TYR A 193 -11.57 -9.42 -6.86
N THR A 194 -11.46 -10.32 -5.90
CA THR A 194 -12.04 -11.65 -6.02
C THR A 194 -13.57 -11.54 -5.98
N HIS A 195 -14.27 -12.52 -6.54
CA HIS A 195 -15.72 -12.56 -6.77
C HIS A 195 -16.63 -12.39 -5.53
N GLU A 196 -16.14 -11.88 -4.43
CA GLU A 196 -16.96 -11.43 -3.30
C GLU A 196 -18.02 -10.41 -3.73
N CYS A 197 -17.78 -9.65 -4.81
CA CYS A 197 -18.78 -8.80 -5.43
C CYS A 197 -19.99 -9.57 -5.96
N PHE A 198 -19.84 -10.84 -6.34
CA PHE A 198 -20.96 -11.63 -6.86
C PHE A 198 -21.98 -11.94 -5.76
N GLY A 199 -21.50 -12.26 -4.55
CA GLY A 199 -22.36 -12.43 -3.37
C GLY A 199 -23.14 -11.17 -3.06
N ASN A 200 -22.49 -10.01 -3.01
CA ASN A 200 -23.15 -8.73 -2.77
C ASN A 200 -24.17 -8.35 -3.85
N ILE A 201 -23.90 -8.67 -5.11
CA ILE A 201 -24.85 -8.44 -6.22
C ILE A 201 -26.05 -9.36 -6.08
N LEU A 202 -25.84 -10.64 -5.74
CA LEU A 202 -26.91 -11.59 -5.52
C LEU A 202 -27.77 -11.24 -4.29
N GLU A 203 -27.12 -10.82 -3.20
CA GLU A 203 -27.80 -10.35 -2.00
C GLU A 203 -28.62 -9.09 -2.28
N ALA A 204 -28.07 -8.11 -3.01
CA ALA A 204 -28.77 -6.91 -3.46
C ALA A 204 -29.94 -7.24 -4.42
N ALA A 205 -29.85 -8.35 -5.17
CA ALA A 205 -30.91 -8.87 -6.01
C ALA A 205 -31.94 -9.74 -5.26
N GLY A 206 -31.80 -9.87 -3.93
CA GLY A 206 -32.70 -10.67 -3.09
C GLY A 206 -32.52 -12.18 -3.23
N VAL A 207 -31.38 -12.63 -3.73
CA VAL A 207 -31.04 -14.05 -3.81
C VAL A 207 -30.37 -14.48 -2.52
N GLU A 208 -31.04 -15.33 -1.74
CA GLU A 208 -30.41 -15.94 -0.55
C GLU A 208 -29.29 -16.88 -1.00
N LEU A 209 -28.05 -16.58 -0.57
CA LEU A 209 -26.94 -17.49 -0.73
C LEU A 209 -27.06 -18.58 0.34
N ALA A 210 -27.14 -19.83 -0.09
CA ALA A 210 -27.08 -20.96 0.81
C ALA A 210 -25.73 -20.95 1.57
N PRO A 211 -25.70 -21.27 2.90
CA PRO A 211 -24.52 -21.24 3.73
C PRO A 211 -23.42 -22.21 3.28
#